data_6a1031bc6927cd9a2122488f4a2ca71c
#
_entry.id   6a1031bc6927cd9a2122488f4a2ca71c
#
_cell.length_a   1.000
_cell.length_b   1.000
_cell.length_c   1.000
_cell.angle_alpha   90.00
_cell.angle_beta   90.00
_cell.angle_gamma   90.00
#
_symmetry.space_group_name_H-M   'P 1'
#
loop_
_entity.id
_entity.type
_entity.pdbx_description
1 polymer ?
#
loop_
_entity_poly.entity_id
_entity_poly.type
_entity_poly.pdbx_seq_one_letter_code
_entity_poly.pdbx_strand_id
1 'polypeptide(L)'
;SYAARVDCDLYDEDTWTGGVRQDEYLISPVVALPDATATLTFDYAFGRSALFAGRMAFTLEASTDGGATWTPIWDGAEDLTDAGTGAYQSGSCTLEIPEQYQGRNVQLAFHYHKSVGAYADTVAVDNIRLTAPGSTTESGYTLRAIATEGGSISPEGDTLVPAGGSQTFTLTPAEGYQLVKLQVNGRTVDATEEYTISHI
;
A
#
# COMPACT_ATOMS: atom_id res chain seq x y z
N SER A 1 -5.28 -0.63 -14.50
CA SER A 1 -4.96 -1.07 -13.14
C SER A 1 -3.54 -1.59 -13.14
N TYR A 2 -2.77 -1.28 -12.12
CA TYR A 2 -1.38 -1.74 -11.96
C TYR A 2 -1.34 -2.65 -10.74
N ALA A 3 -1.20 -3.95 -10.95
CA ALA A 3 -0.98 -4.91 -9.87
C ALA A 3 0.45 -4.76 -9.33
N ALA A 4 0.64 -4.91 -8.03
CA ALA A 4 1.95 -5.16 -7.47
C ALA A 4 2.35 -6.61 -7.78
N ARG A 5 3.56 -6.80 -8.27
CA ARG A 5 4.06 -8.11 -8.71
C ARG A 5 5.47 -8.34 -8.20
N VAL A 6 5.72 -9.52 -7.69
CA VAL A 6 7.07 -10.07 -7.48
C VAL A 6 7.34 -11.10 -8.57
N ASP A 7 8.43 -10.90 -9.30
CA ASP A 7 8.88 -11.81 -10.33
C ASP A 7 10.01 -12.70 -9.79
N CYS A 8 9.83 -13.98 -9.86
CA CYS A 8 10.75 -14.95 -9.28
C CYS A 8 11.72 -15.58 -10.31
N ASP A 9 11.74 -15.09 -11.54
CA ASP A 9 12.60 -15.60 -12.61
C ASP A 9 14.10 -15.23 -12.46
N LEU A 10 14.50 -14.75 -11.28
CA LEU A 10 15.90 -14.53 -10.97
C LEU A 10 16.57 -15.86 -10.62
N TYR A 11 16.98 -16.59 -11.62
CA TYR A 11 17.88 -17.74 -11.49
C TYR A 11 19.26 -17.39 -12.05
N ASP A 12 20.28 -18.01 -11.49
CA ASP A 12 21.63 -17.95 -12.02
C ASP A 12 21.68 -18.72 -13.35
N GLU A 13 21.83 -18.00 -14.44
CA GLU A 13 21.89 -18.57 -15.80
C GLU A 13 23.03 -19.57 -15.98
N ASP A 14 24.08 -19.48 -15.17
CA ASP A 14 25.29 -20.30 -15.30
C ASP A 14 25.16 -21.67 -14.63
N THR A 15 24.28 -21.84 -13.68
CA THR A 15 24.25 -23.09 -12.88
C THR A 15 22.97 -23.90 -13.01
N TRP A 16 21.86 -23.33 -13.44
CA TRP A 16 20.52 -23.98 -13.44
C TRP A 16 20.14 -24.61 -12.09
N THR A 17 20.92 -24.32 -11.07
CA THR A 17 20.76 -24.88 -9.74
C THR A 17 20.44 -23.79 -8.75
N GLY A 18 19.18 -23.73 -8.37
CA GLY A 18 18.74 -23.07 -7.17
C GLY A 18 18.85 -21.56 -7.17
N GLY A 19 17.82 -20.92 -7.70
CA GLY A 19 17.66 -19.48 -7.69
C GLY A 19 18.00 -18.79 -6.37
N VAL A 20 18.22 -17.50 -6.43
CA VAL A 20 18.49 -16.61 -5.30
C VAL A 20 17.37 -16.71 -4.27
N ARG A 21 17.70 -16.66 -2.99
CA ARG A 21 16.72 -16.45 -1.92
C ARG A 21 16.00 -15.13 -2.18
N GLN A 22 14.69 -15.15 -2.07
CA GLN A 22 13.86 -13.95 -2.09
C GLN A 22 13.06 -13.85 -0.80
N ASP A 23 12.90 -12.65 -0.30
CA ASP A 23 12.25 -12.36 0.97
C ASP A 23 11.72 -10.92 0.86
N GLU A 24 10.56 -10.77 0.19
CA GLU A 24 10.07 -9.51 -0.31
C GLU A 24 8.76 -9.14 0.39
N TYR A 25 8.66 -7.89 0.83
CA TYR A 25 7.50 -7.33 1.49
C TYR A 25 6.91 -6.14 0.71
N LEU A 26 5.62 -6.20 0.44
CA LEU A 26 4.83 -5.03 0.04
C LEU A 26 4.08 -4.51 1.28
N ILE A 27 4.61 -3.44 1.87
CA ILE A 27 4.15 -2.92 3.17
C ILE A 27 3.22 -1.72 2.97
N SER A 28 2.07 -1.72 3.65
CA SER A 28 1.17 -0.58 3.70
C SER A 28 1.73 0.56 4.55
N PRO A 29 1.25 1.80 4.37
CA PRO A 29 1.34 2.80 5.43
C PRO A 29 0.75 2.29 6.74
N VAL A 30 1.06 2.95 7.85
CA VAL A 30 0.38 2.69 9.13
C VAL A 30 -1.09 3.09 9.01
N VAL A 31 -1.98 2.17 9.38
CA VAL A 31 -3.43 2.37 9.38
C VAL A 31 -3.94 2.32 10.80
N ALA A 32 -4.68 3.34 11.22
CA ALA A 32 -5.41 3.32 12.49
C ALA A 32 -6.70 2.52 12.28
N LEU A 33 -6.77 1.32 12.82
CA LEU A 33 -7.98 0.52 12.79
C LEU A 33 -8.96 0.99 13.88
N PRO A 34 -10.27 1.06 13.59
CA PRO A 34 -11.29 1.35 14.59
C PRO A 34 -11.42 0.18 15.58
N ASP A 35 -12.07 0.45 16.71
CA ASP A 35 -12.49 -0.59 17.67
C ASP A 35 -13.74 -1.33 17.15
N ALA A 36 -13.60 -1.91 15.96
CA ALA A 36 -14.63 -2.64 15.23
C ALA A 36 -13.97 -3.52 14.18
N THR A 37 -14.67 -4.55 13.72
CA THR A 37 -14.19 -5.46 12.69
C THR A 37 -13.92 -4.72 11.38
N ALA A 38 -12.68 -4.71 10.93
CA ALA A 38 -12.28 -4.24 9.61
C ALA A 38 -12.19 -5.41 8.64
N THR A 39 -12.57 -5.18 7.38
CA THR A 39 -12.51 -6.17 6.31
C THR A 39 -11.50 -5.72 5.26
N LEU A 40 -10.57 -6.58 4.93
CA LEU A 40 -9.64 -6.42 3.83
C LEU A 40 -10.08 -7.28 2.64
N THR A 41 -10.13 -6.68 1.46
CA THR A 41 -10.35 -7.40 0.21
C THR A 41 -9.18 -7.16 -0.72
N PHE A 42 -8.79 -8.16 -1.50
CA PHE A 42 -7.76 -8.04 -2.52
C PHE A 42 -7.91 -9.14 -3.56
N ASP A 43 -7.43 -8.87 -4.76
CA ASP A 43 -7.26 -9.87 -5.80
C ASP A 43 -5.83 -10.39 -5.77
N TYR A 44 -5.66 -11.68 -6.04
CA TYR A 44 -4.35 -12.33 -6.05
C TYR A 44 -4.18 -13.26 -7.26
N ALA A 45 -2.92 -13.47 -7.61
CA ALA A 45 -2.49 -14.56 -8.48
C ALA A 45 -1.15 -15.10 -8.00
N PHE A 46 -0.99 -16.41 -8.00
CA PHE A 46 0.26 -17.08 -7.60
C PHE A 46 0.48 -18.38 -8.37
N GLY A 47 1.72 -18.84 -8.41
CA GLY A 47 2.09 -20.12 -9.00
C GLY A 47 1.70 -21.29 -8.11
N ARG A 48 0.72 -22.07 -8.55
CA ARG A 48 0.11 -23.17 -7.78
C ARG A 48 1.09 -24.25 -7.40
N SER A 49 1.88 -24.71 -8.36
CA SER A 49 2.76 -25.86 -8.15
C SER A 49 3.89 -25.56 -7.17
N ALA A 50 4.41 -24.34 -7.19
CA ALA A 50 5.47 -23.93 -6.29
C ALA A 50 4.96 -23.77 -4.85
N LEU A 51 3.78 -23.17 -4.67
CA LEU A 51 3.16 -22.99 -3.36
C LEU A 51 2.74 -24.35 -2.79
N PHE A 52 2.05 -25.20 -3.57
CA PHE A 52 1.65 -26.55 -3.18
C PHE A 52 2.84 -27.42 -2.74
N ALA A 53 3.98 -27.30 -3.44
CA ALA A 53 5.19 -28.03 -3.09
C ALA A 53 5.97 -27.43 -1.91
N GLY A 54 5.48 -26.35 -1.30
CA GLY A 54 6.17 -25.64 -0.21
C GLY A 54 7.49 -24.99 -0.62
N ARG A 55 7.66 -24.72 -1.93
CA ARG A 55 8.88 -24.08 -2.46
C ARG A 55 8.89 -22.57 -2.29
N MET A 56 7.74 -21.99 -2.14
CA MET A 56 7.54 -20.58 -1.79
C MET A 56 6.46 -20.45 -0.72
N ALA A 57 6.42 -19.32 -0.05
CA ALA A 57 5.30 -18.87 0.78
C ALA A 57 4.79 -17.54 0.27
N PHE A 58 3.50 -17.33 0.36
CA PHE A 58 2.84 -16.09 0.02
C PHE A 58 1.77 -15.81 1.07
N THR A 59 2.04 -14.86 1.94
CA THR A 59 1.21 -14.56 3.11
C THR A 59 0.80 -13.10 3.15
N LEU A 60 -0.26 -12.80 3.88
CA LEU A 60 -0.55 -11.46 4.38
C LEU A 60 -0.27 -11.44 5.87
N GLU A 61 0.48 -10.47 6.32
CA GLU A 61 0.97 -10.34 7.68
C GLU A 61 0.58 -8.99 8.27
N ALA A 62 0.47 -8.93 9.59
CA ALA A 62 0.17 -7.71 10.34
C ALA A 62 1.25 -7.43 11.38
N SER A 63 1.56 -6.14 11.56
CA SER A 63 2.50 -5.62 12.56
C SER A 63 1.89 -4.47 13.33
N THR A 64 2.13 -4.41 14.65
CA THR A 64 1.75 -3.29 15.53
C THR A 64 2.94 -2.56 16.12
N ASP A 65 4.15 -2.91 15.73
CA ASP A 65 5.41 -2.40 16.26
C ASP A 65 6.29 -1.71 15.19
N GLY A 66 5.63 -1.25 14.11
CA GLY A 66 6.33 -0.54 13.03
C GLY A 66 7.12 -1.45 12.10
N GLY A 67 6.73 -2.73 11.98
CA GLY A 67 7.38 -3.71 11.12
C GLY A 67 8.56 -4.43 11.77
N ALA A 68 8.75 -4.29 13.09
CA ALA A 68 9.79 -5.03 13.81
C ALA A 68 9.44 -6.52 13.93
N THR A 69 8.15 -6.83 14.09
CA THR A 69 7.64 -8.20 14.07
C THR A 69 6.38 -8.29 13.20
N TRP A 70 6.23 -9.43 12.52
CA TRP A 70 5.12 -9.71 11.62
C TRP A 70 4.41 -10.99 12.04
N THR A 71 3.09 -10.97 11.99
CA THR A 71 2.23 -12.12 12.30
C THR A 71 1.34 -12.42 11.10
N PRO A 72 1.43 -13.63 10.52
CA PRO A 72 0.54 -14.03 9.42
C PRO A 72 -0.93 -13.99 9.84
N ILE A 73 -1.77 -13.43 8.96
CA ILE A 73 -3.23 -13.36 9.12
C ILE A 73 -3.98 -13.98 7.94
N TRP A 74 -3.27 -14.32 6.86
CA TRP A 74 -3.74 -15.11 5.72
C TRP A 74 -2.54 -15.82 5.09
N ASP A 75 -2.78 -17.03 4.58
CA ASP A 75 -1.79 -17.83 3.84
C ASP A 75 -2.40 -18.27 2.50
N GLY A 76 -1.74 -17.91 1.41
CA GLY A 76 -2.15 -18.33 0.07
C GLY A 76 -2.24 -19.85 -0.11
N ALA A 77 -1.50 -20.61 0.69
CA ALA A 77 -1.57 -22.07 0.67
C ALA A 77 -2.94 -22.62 1.13
N GLU A 78 -3.66 -21.89 1.99
CA GLU A 78 -5.00 -22.27 2.46
C GLU A 78 -6.05 -22.13 1.35
N ASP A 79 -5.81 -21.23 0.38
CA ASP A 79 -6.69 -21.00 -0.76
C ASP A 79 -6.41 -21.95 -1.95
N LEU A 80 -5.43 -22.84 -1.84
CA LEU A 80 -5.15 -23.84 -2.86
C LEU A 80 -6.28 -24.86 -2.95
N THR A 81 -6.91 -24.95 -4.11
CA THR A 81 -7.98 -25.92 -4.35
C THR A 81 -7.44 -27.33 -4.67
N ASP A 82 -6.32 -27.39 -5.35
CA ASP A 82 -5.58 -28.62 -5.70
C ASP A 82 -4.18 -28.26 -6.27
N ALA A 83 -3.31 -29.25 -6.51
CA ALA A 83 -2.06 -29.07 -7.24
C ALA A 83 -2.27 -28.75 -8.73
N GLY A 84 -3.46 -28.99 -9.22
CA GLY A 84 -4.06 -28.65 -10.53
C GLY A 84 -3.17 -28.84 -11.76
N THR A 85 -3.77 -28.66 -12.91
CA THR A 85 -3.10 -28.70 -14.21
C THR A 85 -2.66 -27.32 -14.72
N GLY A 86 -3.10 -26.24 -14.06
CA GLY A 86 -2.75 -24.86 -14.43
C GLY A 86 -1.47 -24.38 -13.72
N ALA A 87 -0.70 -23.54 -14.37
CA ALA A 87 0.52 -22.96 -13.81
C ALA A 87 0.18 -21.99 -12.65
N TYR A 88 -0.94 -21.29 -12.74
CA TYR A 88 -1.33 -20.25 -11.80
C TYR A 88 -2.74 -20.44 -11.24
N GLN A 89 -2.93 -19.97 -10.02
CA GLN A 89 -4.24 -19.76 -9.42
C GLN A 89 -4.44 -18.26 -9.23
N SER A 90 -5.65 -17.78 -9.51
CA SER A 90 -6.07 -16.43 -9.23
C SER A 90 -7.44 -16.42 -8.58
N GLY A 91 -7.69 -15.43 -7.75
CA GLY A 91 -8.96 -15.26 -7.05
C GLY A 91 -9.02 -13.93 -6.34
N SER A 92 -10.10 -13.77 -5.56
CA SER A 92 -10.29 -12.63 -4.67
C SER A 92 -10.43 -13.14 -3.26
N CYS A 93 -9.73 -12.53 -2.33
CA CYS A 93 -9.83 -12.81 -0.90
C CYS A 93 -10.67 -11.75 -0.21
N THR A 94 -11.46 -12.16 0.76
CA THR A 94 -12.16 -11.29 1.70
C THR A 94 -11.83 -11.80 3.10
N LEU A 95 -11.09 -11.00 3.85
CA LEU A 95 -10.56 -11.36 5.16
C LEU A 95 -11.05 -10.36 6.22
N GLU A 96 -11.62 -10.85 7.31
CA GLU A 96 -11.81 -10.04 8.52
C GLU A 96 -10.48 -9.91 9.26
N ILE A 97 -10.06 -8.66 9.52
CA ILE A 97 -8.85 -8.41 10.31
C ILE A 97 -9.08 -8.93 11.73
N PRO A 98 -8.19 -9.77 12.28
CA PRO A 98 -8.36 -10.37 13.60
C PRO A 98 -8.60 -9.34 14.70
N GLU A 99 -9.49 -9.68 15.65
CA GLU A 99 -9.92 -8.79 16.74
C GLU A 99 -8.77 -8.17 17.53
N GLN A 100 -7.66 -8.89 17.68
CA GLN A 100 -6.47 -8.41 18.39
C GLN A 100 -5.85 -7.14 17.81
N TYR A 101 -6.21 -6.75 16.59
CA TYR A 101 -5.73 -5.54 15.90
C TYR A 101 -6.73 -4.36 15.97
N GLN A 102 -7.95 -4.58 16.47
CA GLN A 102 -8.95 -3.52 16.61
C GLN A 102 -8.45 -2.43 17.56
N GLY A 103 -8.77 -1.17 17.24
CA GLY A 103 -8.34 0.00 18.00
C GLY A 103 -6.83 0.29 17.97
N ARG A 104 -6.07 -0.37 17.09
CA ARG A 104 -4.60 -0.25 17.02
C ARG A 104 -4.13 0.40 15.73
N ASN A 105 -2.93 0.96 15.80
CA ASN A 105 -2.15 1.32 14.62
C ASN A 105 -1.49 0.05 14.07
N VAL A 106 -1.78 -0.30 12.82
CA VAL A 106 -1.33 -1.55 12.19
C VAL A 106 -0.69 -1.24 10.85
N GLN A 107 0.39 -1.94 10.53
CA GLN A 107 0.86 -2.10 9.16
C GLN A 107 0.48 -3.49 8.66
N LEU A 108 0.06 -3.57 7.41
CA LEU A 108 -0.21 -4.81 6.70
C LEU A 108 0.86 -5.02 5.64
N ALA A 109 1.28 -6.25 5.43
CA ALA A 109 2.27 -6.58 4.43
C ALA A 109 1.94 -7.87 3.70
N PHE A 110 1.95 -7.84 2.37
CA PHE A 110 2.06 -9.06 1.58
C PHE A 110 3.52 -9.47 1.57
N HIS A 111 3.77 -10.69 2.01
CA HIS A 111 5.10 -11.27 2.13
C HIS A 111 5.26 -12.42 1.15
N TYR A 112 6.25 -12.32 0.30
CA TYR A 112 6.71 -13.38 -0.58
C TYR A 112 8.05 -13.91 -0.11
N HIS A 113 8.14 -15.21 0.13
CA HIS A 113 9.37 -15.86 0.55
C HIS A 113 9.67 -17.05 -0.34
N LYS A 114 10.94 -17.17 -0.74
CA LYS A 114 11.50 -18.30 -1.46
C LYS A 114 12.88 -18.65 -0.90
N SER A 115 13.09 -19.92 -0.51
CA SER A 115 14.40 -20.39 -0.07
C SER A 115 15.37 -20.59 -1.23
N VAL A 116 16.67 -20.60 -0.91
CA VAL A 116 17.72 -20.92 -1.90
C VAL A 116 17.50 -22.33 -2.43
N GLY A 117 17.68 -22.51 -3.74
CA GLY A 117 17.55 -23.81 -4.40
C GLY A 117 16.11 -24.17 -4.78
N ALA A 118 15.14 -23.35 -4.48
CA ALA A 118 13.74 -23.57 -4.86
C ALA A 118 13.41 -22.89 -6.20
N TYR A 119 12.79 -23.62 -7.10
CA TYR A 119 12.03 -23.02 -8.18
C TYR A 119 10.73 -22.52 -7.61
N ALA A 120 10.39 -21.27 -7.90
CA ALA A 120 9.17 -20.65 -7.45
C ALA A 120 8.48 -19.93 -8.61
N ASP A 121 7.26 -19.51 -8.38
CA ASP A 121 6.45 -18.82 -9.39
C ASP A 121 6.19 -17.37 -8.93
N THR A 122 5.79 -16.54 -9.87
CA THR A 122 5.38 -15.16 -9.63
C THR A 122 4.17 -15.09 -8.70
N VAL A 123 4.13 -14.07 -7.85
CA VAL A 123 2.93 -13.66 -7.13
C VAL A 123 2.53 -12.25 -7.54
N ALA A 124 1.24 -11.96 -7.53
CA ALA A 124 0.70 -10.65 -7.82
C ALA A 124 -0.49 -10.36 -6.91
N VAL A 125 -0.66 -9.10 -6.54
CA VAL A 125 -1.82 -8.57 -5.80
C VAL A 125 -2.33 -7.30 -6.46
N ASP A 126 -3.65 -7.12 -6.43
CA ASP A 126 -4.33 -5.94 -6.97
C ASP A 126 -5.60 -5.65 -6.16
N ASN A 127 -6.24 -4.52 -6.42
CA ASN A 127 -7.53 -4.12 -5.87
C ASN A 127 -7.59 -4.21 -4.33
N ILE A 128 -6.48 -3.92 -3.65
CA ILE A 128 -6.38 -3.99 -2.19
C ILE A 128 -7.27 -2.90 -1.58
N ARG A 129 -8.22 -3.30 -0.75
CA ARG A 129 -9.16 -2.40 -0.11
C ARG A 129 -9.42 -2.80 1.33
N LEU A 130 -9.19 -1.88 2.25
CA LEU A 130 -9.53 -2.02 3.67
C LEU A 130 -10.79 -1.19 3.96
N THR A 131 -11.79 -1.82 4.58
CA THR A 131 -13.04 -1.17 4.99
C THR A 131 -13.35 -1.50 6.44
N ALA A 132 -13.94 -0.56 7.18
CA ALA A 132 -14.38 -0.78 8.55
C ALA A 132 -15.71 -0.06 8.80
N PRO A 133 -16.57 -0.56 9.73
CA PRO A 133 -17.78 0.12 10.12
C PRO A 133 -17.46 1.54 10.64
N GLY A 134 -18.19 2.53 10.15
CA GLY A 134 -17.93 3.94 10.49
C GLY A 134 -16.76 4.57 9.75
N SER A 135 -15.98 3.81 9.03
CA SER A 135 -15.06 4.34 8.04
C SER A 135 -15.89 4.74 6.82
N THR A 136 -16.18 6.01 6.69
CA THR A 136 -16.43 6.55 5.37
C THR A 136 -15.11 6.34 4.62
N THR A 137 -15.08 5.44 3.64
CA THR A 137 -14.03 5.43 2.63
C THR A 137 -14.19 6.74 1.86
N GLU A 138 -13.76 7.82 2.46
CA GLU A 138 -13.53 9.01 1.71
C GLU A 138 -12.31 8.68 0.84
N SER A 139 -12.59 8.26 -0.40
CA SER A 139 -11.59 8.30 -1.45
C SER A 139 -11.06 9.72 -1.44
N GLY A 140 -9.89 9.93 -0.92
CA GLY A 140 -9.31 11.25 -0.76
C GLY A 140 -7.97 11.33 -1.45
N TYR A 141 -7.56 12.52 -1.72
CA TYR A 141 -6.24 12.85 -2.26
C TYR A 141 -5.44 13.57 -1.19
N THR A 142 -4.18 13.22 -1.05
CA THR A 142 -3.27 13.95 -0.18
C THR A 142 -2.70 15.13 -0.95
N LEU A 143 -2.99 16.34 -0.46
CA LEU A 143 -2.38 17.57 -0.94
C LEU A 143 -1.20 17.91 -0.05
N ARG A 144 -0.03 18.11 -0.65
CA ARG A 144 1.16 18.56 0.07
C ARG A 144 1.45 20.02 -0.24
N ALA A 145 1.43 20.84 0.81
CA ALA A 145 1.74 22.27 0.72
C ALA A 145 3.08 22.57 1.40
N ILE A 146 3.91 23.37 0.72
CA ILE A 146 5.24 23.77 1.21
C ILE A 146 5.41 25.26 0.96
N ALA A 147 5.76 26.02 2.00
CA ALA A 147 6.25 27.38 1.87
C ALA A 147 7.77 27.41 1.68
N THR A 148 8.25 28.38 0.91
CA THR A 148 9.67 28.73 0.85
C THR A 148 10.03 29.76 1.92
N GLU A 149 11.31 30.04 2.12
CA GLU A 149 11.78 31.08 3.02
C GLU A 149 11.11 32.44 2.70
N GLY A 150 10.72 33.17 3.72
CA GLY A 150 10.07 34.49 3.61
C GLY A 150 8.55 34.48 3.67
N GLY A 151 7.91 33.35 4.03
CA GLY A 151 6.48 33.26 4.25
C GLY A 151 6.03 31.95 4.86
N SER A 152 4.73 31.80 5.03
CA SER A 152 4.09 30.57 5.50
C SER A 152 2.88 30.22 4.66
N ILE A 153 2.47 28.95 4.69
CA ILE A 153 1.26 28.43 4.07
C ILE A 153 0.46 27.66 5.14
N SER A 154 -0.84 27.78 5.13
CA SER A 154 -1.71 27.06 6.06
C SER A 154 -2.93 26.48 5.32
N PRO A 155 -3.21 25.16 5.49
CA PRO A 155 -2.40 24.18 6.23
C PRO A 155 -1.08 23.91 5.53
N GLU A 156 -0.02 23.64 6.30
CA GLU A 156 1.30 23.23 5.79
C GLU A 156 1.45 21.72 5.90
N GLY A 157 2.21 21.12 4.98
CA GLY A 157 2.45 19.68 4.94
C GLY A 157 1.34 18.93 4.21
N ASP A 158 1.07 17.71 4.66
CA ASP A 158 0.14 16.80 4.02
C ASP A 158 -1.28 16.96 4.57
N THR A 159 -2.23 17.25 3.69
CA THR A 159 -3.67 17.40 4.01
C THR A 159 -4.47 16.40 3.19
N LEU A 160 -5.24 15.53 3.85
CA LEU A 160 -6.17 14.62 3.17
C LEU A 160 -7.45 15.37 2.82
N VAL A 161 -7.85 15.33 1.56
CA VAL A 161 -9.09 15.95 1.05
C VAL A 161 -9.94 14.89 0.38
N PRO A 162 -11.22 14.73 0.75
CA PRO A 162 -12.13 13.78 0.13
C PRO A 162 -12.24 13.96 -1.39
N ALA A 163 -12.45 12.89 -2.14
CA ALA A 163 -12.71 12.98 -3.58
C ALA A 163 -13.92 13.86 -3.87
N GLY A 164 -13.78 14.79 -4.81
CA GLY A 164 -14.76 15.84 -5.09
C GLY A 164 -14.77 17.00 -4.09
N GLY A 165 -13.95 16.93 -3.05
CA GLY A 165 -13.78 17.97 -2.04
C GLY A 165 -12.96 19.16 -2.53
N SER A 166 -12.74 20.10 -1.62
CA SER A 166 -11.94 21.30 -1.87
C SER A 166 -11.09 21.62 -0.64
N GLN A 167 -9.92 22.21 -0.88
CA GLN A 167 -9.02 22.70 0.18
C GLN A 167 -8.57 24.11 -0.16
N THR A 168 -8.73 25.02 0.81
CA THR A 168 -8.20 26.36 0.72
C THR A 168 -6.90 26.45 1.50
N PHE A 169 -5.91 27.06 0.87
CA PHE A 169 -4.62 27.40 1.48
C PHE A 169 -4.50 28.89 1.64
N THR A 170 -4.06 29.34 2.81
CA THR A 170 -3.75 30.75 3.10
C THR A 170 -2.23 30.92 3.05
N LEU A 171 -1.78 31.88 2.25
CA LEU A 171 -0.36 32.19 2.07
C LEU A 171 -0.06 33.53 2.73
N THR A 172 0.86 33.53 3.68
CA THR A 172 1.18 34.72 4.47
C THR A 172 2.66 35.09 4.28
N PRO A 173 2.96 36.15 3.51
CA PRO A 173 4.33 36.68 3.42
C PRO A 173 4.80 37.19 4.79
N ALA A 174 6.09 36.96 5.11
CA ALA A 174 6.71 37.57 6.29
C ALA A 174 6.96 39.07 6.09
N GLU A 175 7.25 39.78 7.16
CA GLU A 175 7.55 41.21 7.09
C GLU A 175 8.73 41.47 6.12
N GLY A 176 8.53 42.39 5.19
CA GLY A 176 9.50 42.71 4.15
C GLY A 176 9.53 41.80 2.94
N TYR A 177 8.69 40.76 2.91
CA TYR A 177 8.52 39.86 1.78
C TYR A 177 7.20 40.11 1.07
N GLN A 178 7.11 39.64 -0.17
CA GLN A 178 5.85 39.62 -0.95
C GLN A 178 5.70 38.30 -1.65
N LEU A 179 4.45 37.87 -1.85
CA LEU A 179 4.10 36.68 -2.61
C LEU A 179 4.32 36.94 -4.12
N VAL A 180 5.33 36.33 -4.70
CA VAL A 180 5.69 36.55 -6.12
C VAL A 180 5.35 35.35 -7.00
N LYS A 181 5.17 34.16 -6.42
CA LYS A 181 4.95 32.95 -7.19
C LYS A 181 4.20 31.91 -6.37
N LEU A 182 3.17 31.33 -6.98
CA LEU A 182 2.49 30.13 -6.50
C LEU A 182 2.58 29.04 -7.57
N GLN A 183 2.87 27.83 -7.18
CA GLN A 183 2.89 26.67 -8.07
C GLN A 183 1.99 25.55 -7.56
N VAL A 184 1.20 24.97 -8.46
CA VAL A 184 0.36 23.82 -8.22
C VAL A 184 0.73 22.75 -9.24
N ASN A 185 1.15 21.57 -8.76
CA ASN A 185 1.61 20.46 -9.62
C ASN A 185 2.66 20.90 -10.67
N GLY A 186 3.60 21.77 -10.25
CA GLY A 186 4.65 22.29 -11.12
C GLY A 186 4.22 23.41 -12.08
N ARG A 187 2.95 23.77 -12.13
CA ARG A 187 2.44 24.89 -12.95
C ARG A 187 2.35 26.15 -12.13
N THR A 188 2.80 27.26 -12.67
CA THR A 188 2.62 28.59 -12.06
C THR A 188 1.16 29.02 -12.22
N VAL A 189 0.55 29.42 -11.11
CA VAL A 189 -0.78 30.01 -11.03
C VAL A 189 -0.69 31.42 -10.46
N ASP A 190 -1.80 32.15 -10.49
CA ASP A 190 -1.83 33.51 -9.94
C ASP A 190 -1.49 33.48 -8.43
N ALA A 191 -0.57 34.34 -8.04
CA ALA A 191 -0.11 34.47 -6.67
C ALA A 191 -1.11 35.28 -5.86
N THR A 192 -1.93 34.57 -5.07
CA THR A 192 -2.97 35.16 -4.20
C THR A 192 -2.74 34.73 -2.77
N GLU A 193 -3.16 35.55 -1.80
CA GLU A 193 -3.06 35.22 -0.38
C GLU A 193 -3.94 34.04 0.05
N GLU A 194 -4.98 33.73 -0.74
CA GLU A 194 -5.81 32.55 -0.60
C GLU A 194 -5.88 31.82 -1.96
N TYR A 195 -5.69 30.51 -1.93
CA TYR A 195 -5.82 29.65 -3.10
C TYR A 195 -6.62 28.41 -2.78
N THR A 196 -7.67 28.15 -3.53
CA THR A 196 -8.53 26.97 -3.34
C THR A 196 -8.32 25.98 -4.49
N ILE A 197 -7.98 24.73 -4.12
CA ILE A 197 -8.03 23.58 -5.03
C ILE A 197 -9.40 22.93 -4.83
N SER A 198 -10.18 22.84 -5.89
CA SER A 198 -11.55 22.33 -5.86
C SER A 198 -11.74 21.15 -6.80
N HIS A 199 -12.74 20.31 -6.50
CA HIS A 199 -13.08 19.11 -7.29
C HIS A 199 -11.91 18.13 -7.43
N ILE A 200 -11.24 17.87 -6.33
CA ILE A 200 -10.06 17.03 -6.25
C ILE A 200 -10.43 15.55 -6.46
#